data_3125d6e7e1c28e7361d1108cbea37c3b
#
_entry.id   3125d6e7e1c28e7361d1108cbea37c3b
#
_cell.length_a   1.000
_cell.length_b   1.000
_cell.length_c   1.000
_cell.angle_alpha   90.00
_cell.angle_beta   90.00
_cell.angle_gamma   90.00
#
_symmetry.space_group_name_H-M   'P 1'
#
loop_
_entity.id
_entity.type
_entity.pdbx_description
1 polymer ?
#
loop_
_entity_poly.entity_id
_entity_poly.type
_entity_poly.pdbx_seq_one_letter_code
_entity_poly.pdbx_strand_id
1 'polypeptide(L)'
;MNTMRWYFLNQFTRYQKALDKVKLHILDKYDVLGQDDGSRKNAILPGSKSSGPPHDAFNLGRRIDLLKTSNQTAISSFLAEEDKTTHYLEFPFRNFNLALVDNASAEYSFLSSFFSPALSFSTISQNFNYIFEPTFALGQNLTKSLINETYDCLGLLLCVRLNQHFAFELQRRKIPAVDGYINGTNMLLWPRFQVIMDQHCESVRTATSSVSVRKPSAAEQAKQSAAPHFMIQRFGQFMQGILSLSTEAGDDEPVSASLLRLRGEIEAFLEKTSKGIGDPRKSRRFLYNNYSLILTIIGDLDGKVALEQKEHFEGVKASFAV
;
A
#
# COMPACT_ATOMS: atom_id res chain seq x y z
N MET A 1 -13.55 -34.86 11.54
CA MET A 1 -12.81 -33.95 10.67
C MET A 1 -13.64 -33.33 9.55
N ASN A 2 -14.41 -34.10 8.77
CA ASN A 2 -15.27 -33.55 7.70
C ASN A 2 -16.26 -32.49 8.18
N THR A 3 -16.88 -32.70 9.34
CA THR A 3 -17.81 -31.75 9.96
C THR A 3 -17.13 -30.42 10.28
N MET A 4 -15.94 -30.46 10.87
CA MET A 4 -15.17 -29.23 11.19
C MET A 4 -14.67 -28.52 9.93
N ARG A 5 -14.21 -29.29 8.93
CA ARG A 5 -13.83 -28.75 7.61
C ARG A 5 -15.00 -27.99 6.97
N TRP A 6 -16.19 -28.60 6.96
CA TRP A 6 -17.41 -27.96 6.45
C TRP A 6 -17.83 -26.76 7.31
N TYR A 7 -17.74 -26.87 8.62
CA TYR A 7 -18.12 -25.81 9.56
C TYR A 7 -17.32 -24.54 9.32
N PHE A 8 -15.98 -24.62 9.35
CA PHE A 8 -15.14 -23.45 9.13
C PHE A 8 -15.34 -22.84 7.73
N LEU A 9 -15.37 -23.66 6.69
CA LEU A 9 -15.61 -23.17 5.33
C LEU A 9 -16.96 -22.41 5.25
N ASN A 10 -18.02 -22.96 5.82
CA ASN A 10 -19.34 -22.35 5.78
C ASN A 10 -19.39 -21.03 6.57
N GLN A 11 -18.78 -20.98 7.77
CA GLN A 11 -18.74 -19.77 8.57
C GLN A 11 -17.94 -18.68 7.88
N PHE A 12 -16.75 -18.99 7.36
CA PHE A 12 -15.93 -18.02 6.67
C PHE A 12 -16.52 -17.58 5.32
N THR A 13 -17.24 -18.44 4.62
CA THR A 13 -17.99 -18.04 3.41
C THR A 13 -19.08 -17.02 3.74
N ARG A 14 -19.80 -17.21 4.85
CA ARG A 14 -20.80 -16.23 5.33
C ARG A 14 -20.14 -14.93 5.75
N TYR A 15 -19.01 -15.02 6.46
CA TYR A 15 -18.28 -13.85 6.90
C TYR A 15 -17.74 -13.04 5.71
N GLN A 16 -17.17 -13.71 4.70
CA GLN A 16 -16.76 -13.05 3.47
C GLN A 16 -17.91 -12.31 2.80
N LYS A 17 -19.09 -12.93 2.68
CA LYS A 17 -20.28 -12.29 2.11
C LYS A 17 -20.71 -11.03 2.90
N ALA A 18 -20.51 -11.01 4.21
CA ALA A 18 -20.77 -9.82 5.02
C ALA A 18 -19.73 -8.72 4.73
N LEU A 19 -18.45 -9.09 4.63
CA LEU A 19 -17.38 -8.14 4.27
C LEU A 19 -17.51 -7.61 2.83
N ASP A 20 -18.05 -8.40 1.90
CA ASP A 20 -18.29 -7.97 0.51
C ASP A 20 -19.36 -6.86 0.40
N LYS A 21 -20.18 -6.67 1.45
CA LYS A 21 -21.16 -5.57 1.52
C LYS A 21 -20.54 -4.24 1.95
N VAL A 22 -19.35 -4.27 2.52
CA VAL A 22 -18.62 -3.07 2.95
C VAL A 22 -18.28 -2.22 1.73
N LYS A 23 -18.59 -0.93 1.81
CA LYS A 23 -18.28 -0.01 0.74
C LYS A 23 -16.77 0.26 0.68
N LEU A 24 -16.16 -0.02 -0.47
CA LEU A 24 -14.73 0.20 -0.69
C LEU A 24 -14.48 1.40 -1.61
N HIS A 25 -13.47 2.18 -1.24
CA HIS A 25 -12.84 3.15 -2.12
C HIS A 25 -11.77 2.44 -2.94
N ILE A 26 -12.01 2.32 -4.24
CA ILE A 26 -11.12 1.62 -5.17
C ILE A 26 -10.32 2.66 -5.95
N LEU A 27 -9.00 2.59 -5.84
CA LEU A 27 -8.09 3.39 -6.67
C LEU A 27 -7.91 2.71 -8.02
N ASP A 28 -7.98 3.48 -9.09
CA ASP A 28 -7.93 3.01 -10.46
C ASP A 28 -6.66 3.48 -11.22
N LYS A 29 -6.56 3.16 -12.50
CA LYS A 29 -5.42 3.50 -13.37
C LYS A 29 -5.12 5.00 -13.52
N TYR A 30 -6.04 5.87 -13.11
CA TYR A 30 -5.84 7.33 -13.11
C TYR A 30 -5.27 7.83 -11.78
N ASP A 31 -5.24 6.99 -10.76
CA ASP A 31 -4.69 7.30 -9.44
C ASP A 31 -3.17 7.02 -9.39
N VAL A 32 -2.44 7.50 -10.38
CA VAL A 32 -0.98 7.39 -10.48
C VAL A 32 -0.31 8.76 -10.45
N LEU A 33 0.94 8.82 -10.00
CA LEU A 33 1.65 10.09 -9.69
C LEU A 33 1.74 11.04 -10.86
N GLY A 34 2.03 10.53 -12.06
CA GLY A 34 2.22 11.33 -13.26
C GLY A 34 0.93 11.80 -13.93
N GLN A 35 -0.24 11.39 -13.44
CA GLN A 35 -1.52 11.75 -14.05
C GLN A 35 -1.96 13.15 -13.64
N ASP A 36 -2.30 14.00 -14.61
CA ASP A 36 -2.87 15.32 -14.35
C ASP A 36 -4.37 15.24 -14.03
N ASP A 37 -4.83 16.09 -13.11
CA ASP A 37 -6.24 16.20 -12.73
C ASP A 37 -7.14 16.63 -13.89
N GLY A 38 -6.59 17.37 -14.87
CA GLY A 38 -7.28 17.75 -16.09
C GLY A 38 -7.67 16.56 -16.95
N SER A 39 -6.80 15.57 -17.07
CA SER A 39 -7.04 14.33 -17.82
C SER A 39 -8.14 13.48 -17.17
N ARG A 40 -8.23 13.49 -15.84
CA ARG A 40 -9.27 12.79 -15.07
C ARG A 40 -10.66 13.37 -15.32
N LYS A 41 -10.77 14.70 -15.35
CA LYS A 41 -12.05 15.39 -15.65
C LYS A 41 -12.59 15.09 -17.04
N ASN A 42 -11.71 14.90 -18.00
CA ASN A 42 -12.08 14.57 -19.38
C ASN A 42 -12.45 13.10 -19.60
N ALA A 43 -12.00 12.20 -18.73
CA ALA A 43 -12.29 10.76 -18.79
C ALA A 43 -13.57 10.35 -18.06
N ILE A 44 -14.14 11.23 -17.23
CA ILE A 44 -15.35 10.94 -16.48
C ILE A 44 -16.56 11.25 -17.34
N LEU A 45 -17.32 10.22 -17.71
CA LEU A 45 -18.63 10.36 -18.33
C LEU A 45 -19.58 11.16 -17.43
N PRO A 46 -20.44 12.04 -17.97
CA PRO A 46 -21.44 12.76 -17.20
C PRO A 46 -22.33 11.76 -16.44
N GLY A 47 -22.28 11.78 -15.10
CA GLY A 47 -23.05 10.90 -14.23
C GLY A 47 -22.24 9.89 -13.43
N SER A 48 -20.95 9.72 -13.69
CA SER A 48 -20.05 8.92 -12.85
C SER A 48 -19.71 9.74 -11.58
N LYS A 49 -20.07 9.18 -10.41
CA LYS A 49 -19.66 9.77 -9.12
C LYS A 49 -18.15 9.62 -8.98
N SER A 50 -17.39 10.72 -9.08
CA SER A 50 -15.98 10.70 -8.78
C SER A 50 -15.80 10.28 -7.31
N SER A 51 -15.10 9.20 -7.11
CA SER A 51 -14.64 8.79 -5.79
C SER A 51 -13.64 9.83 -5.27
N GLY A 52 -13.96 10.53 -4.19
CA GLY A 52 -13.09 11.35 -3.35
C GLY A 52 -12.11 12.36 -4.01
N PRO A 53 -11.51 13.24 -3.22
CA PRO A 53 -10.50 14.16 -3.75
C PRO A 53 -9.25 13.40 -4.22
N PRO A 54 -8.62 13.84 -5.33
CA PRO A 54 -7.46 13.19 -5.96
C PRO A 54 -6.26 13.00 -5.02
N HIS A 55 -6.23 13.74 -3.93
CA HIS A 55 -5.13 13.72 -2.95
C HIS A 55 -5.13 12.50 -2.03
N ASP A 56 -6.27 11.82 -1.85
CA ASP A 56 -6.38 10.69 -0.93
C ASP A 56 -5.65 9.45 -1.44
N ALA A 57 -5.44 9.33 -2.76
CA ALA A 57 -4.70 8.23 -3.37
C ALA A 57 -3.24 8.12 -2.89
N PHE A 58 -2.64 9.24 -2.49
CA PHE A 58 -1.23 9.33 -2.11
C PHE A 58 -1.03 9.62 -0.63
N ASN A 59 -2.10 9.69 0.15
CA ASN A 59 -2.05 10.00 1.57
C ASN A 59 -2.45 8.79 2.40
N LEU A 60 -1.50 8.28 3.19
CA LEU A 60 -1.76 7.19 4.12
C LEU A 60 -2.74 7.62 5.24
N GLY A 61 -2.59 8.83 5.77
CA GLY A 61 -3.46 9.39 6.80
C GLY A 61 -3.66 8.43 7.98
N ARG A 62 -4.91 8.33 8.44
CA ARG A 62 -5.29 7.47 9.56
C ARG A 62 -5.37 5.97 9.22
N ARG A 63 -5.18 5.59 7.96
CA ARG A 63 -5.17 4.17 7.56
C ARG A 63 -4.12 3.37 8.33
N ILE A 64 -2.99 4.00 8.69
CA ILE A 64 -1.93 3.39 9.49
C ILE A 64 -2.40 2.95 10.89
N ASP A 65 -3.48 3.54 11.40
CA ASP A 65 -4.00 3.20 12.72
C ASP A 65 -4.45 1.74 12.83
N LEU A 66 -4.71 1.07 11.71
CA LEU A 66 -4.99 -0.37 11.69
C LEU A 66 -3.82 -1.22 12.20
N LEU A 67 -2.59 -0.72 12.11
CA LEU A 67 -1.39 -1.39 12.64
C LEU A 67 -1.18 -1.13 14.14
N LYS A 68 -1.76 -0.05 14.67
CA LYS A 68 -1.55 0.40 16.06
C LYS A 68 -2.57 -0.16 17.05
N THR A 69 -3.55 -0.91 16.61
CA THR A 69 -4.68 -1.28 17.45
C THR A 69 -4.29 -2.26 18.55
N SER A 70 -4.45 -1.83 19.79
CA SER A 70 -4.41 -2.68 20.99
C SER A 70 -5.63 -3.62 21.10
N ASN A 71 -6.74 -3.28 20.44
CA ASN A 71 -7.95 -4.09 20.39
C ASN A 71 -8.05 -4.80 19.04
N GLN A 72 -7.60 -6.06 19.00
CA GLN A 72 -7.45 -6.82 17.77
C GLN A 72 -8.61 -7.82 17.59
N THR A 73 -9.84 -7.35 17.64
CA THR A 73 -10.99 -8.16 17.26
C THR A 73 -11.42 -7.87 15.83
N ALA A 74 -11.79 -8.92 15.10
CA ALA A 74 -12.42 -8.76 13.80
C ALA A 74 -13.83 -8.20 13.97
N ILE A 75 -14.26 -7.36 13.02
CA ILE A 75 -15.64 -6.86 13.00
C ILE A 75 -16.61 -8.04 12.86
N SER A 76 -17.74 -8.00 13.58
CA SER A 76 -18.78 -9.04 13.42
C SER A 76 -19.51 -8.91 12.07
N SER A 77 -20.05 -10.00 11.55
CA SER A 77 -20.82 -10.00 10.30
C SER A 77 -21.95 -8.96 10.31
N PHE A 78 -22.67 -8.87 11.42
CA PHE A 78 -23.77 -7.93 11.58
C PHE A 78 -23.29 -6.46 11.45
N LEU A 79 -22.22 -6.11 12.16
CA LEU A 79 -21.66 -4.75 12.09
C LEU A 79 -21.07 -4.45 10.70
N ALA A 80 -20.47 -5.43 10.03
CA ALA A 80 -19.97 -5.26 8.68
C ALA A 80 -21.11 -5.00 7.66
N GLU A 81 -22.25 -5.65 7.83
CA GLU A 81 -23.41 -5.45 6.96
C GLU A 81 -24.11 -4.10 7.19
N GLU A 82 -24.04 -3.55 8.40
CA GLU A 82 -24.63 -2.24 8.74
C GLU A 82 -23.68 -1.06 8.51
N ASP A 83 -22.39 -1.33 8.27
CA ASP A 83 -21.40 -0.28 8.10
C ASP A 83 -21.63 0.46 6.78
N LYS A 84 -21.95 1.76 6.90
CA LYS A 84 -22.16 2.67 5.77
C LYS A 84 -20.93 3.50 5.43
N THR A 85 -19.87 3.38 6.21
CA THR A 85 -18.62 4.11 5.99
C THR A 85 -17.86 3.52 4.80
N THR A 86 -17.06 4.34 4.15
CA THR A 86 -16.23 3.90 3.04
C THR A 86 -14.85 3.54 3.57
N HIS A 87 -14.40 2.34 3.27
CA HIS A 87 -13.12 1.80 3.66
C HIS A 87 -12.20 1.59 2.44
N TYR A 88 -10.97 1.21 2.70
CA TYR A 88 -10.01 0.79 1.69
C TYR A 88 -9.80 -0.73 1.77
N LEU A 89 -9.06 -1.28 0.81
CA LEU A 89 -8.87 -2.73 0.64
C LEU A 89 -8.29 -3.45 1.88
N GLU A 90 -7.50 -2.77 2.68
CA GLU A 90 -6.91 -3.35 3.89
C GLU A 90 -7.94 -3.63 4.99
N PHE A 91 -9.11 -3.00 4.96
CA PHE A 91 -10.16 -3.24 5.96
C PHE A 91 -10.76 -4.65 5.86
N PRO A 92 -11.33 -5.09 4.72
CA PRO A 92 -11.80 -6.47 4.59
C PRO A 92 -10.66 -7.49 4.66
N PHE A 93 -9.47 -7.16 4.13
CA PHE A 93 -8.29 -8.02 4.24
C PHE A 93 -7.95 -8.28 5.71
N ARG A 94 -7.82 -7.23 6.53
CA ARG A 94 -7.51 -7.34 7.95
C ARG A 94 -8.54 -8.17 8.70
N ASN A 95 -9.81 -7.83 8.55
CA ASN A 95 -10.88 -8.45 9.33
C ASN A 95 -11.01 -9.94 9.02
N PHE A 96 -10.96 -10.33 7.75
CA PHE A 96 -11.01 -11.73 7.36
C PHE A 96 -9.81 -12.51 7.92
N ASN A 97 -8.60 -12.01 7.71
CA ASN A 97 -7.39 -12.70 8.13
C ASN A 97 -7.24 -12.74 9.65
N LEU A 98 -7.64 -11.69 10.38
CA LEU A 98 -7.65 -11.70 11.84
C LEU A 98 -8.59 -12.76 12.39
N ALA A 99 -9.81 -12.84 11.87
CA ALA A 99 -10.76 -13.90 12.24
C ALA A 99 -10.19 -15.30 11.93
N LEU A 100 -9.54 -15.45 10.77
CA LEU A 100 -8.93 -16.72 10.35
C LEU A 100 -7.79 -17.13 11.28
N VAL A 101 -6.88 -16.21 11.58
CA VAL A 101 -5.76 -16.45 12.51
C VAL A 101 -6.25 -16.85 13.90
N ASP A 102 -7.26 -16.16 14.42
CA ASP A 102 -7.81 -16.47 15.74
C ASP A 102 -8.48 -17.84 15.79
N ASN A 103 -9.34 -18.16 14.81
CA ASN A 103 -10.02 -19.45 14.76
C ASN A 103 -9.03 -20.60 14.48
N ALA A 104 -8.09 -20.41 13.56
CA ALA A 104 -7.05 -21.39 13.27
C ALA A 104 -6.16 -21.67 14.50
N SER A 105 -5.79 -20.63 15.23
CA SER A 105 -5.01 -20.76 16.46
C SER A 105 -5.77 -21.55 17.54
N ALA A 106 -7.05 -21.24 17.73
CA ALA A 106 -7.88 -21.94 18.71
C ALA A 106 -8.03 -23.43 18.35
N GLU A 107 -8.32 -23.75 17.10
CA GLU A 107 -8.47 -25.13 16.64
C GLU A 107 -7.15 -25.91 16.73
N TYR A 108 -6.03 -25.34 16.30
CA TYR A 108 -4.73 -26.00 16.41
C TYR A 108 -4.34 -26.26 17.86
N SER A 109 -4.59 -25.30 18.75
CA SER A 109 -4.33 -25.45 20.18
C SER A 109 -5.19 -26.53 20.80
N PHE A 110 -6.48 -26.59 20.42
CA PHE A 110 -7.39 -27.64 20.85
C PHE A 110 -6.92 -29.03 20.39
N LEU A 111 -6.63 -29.18 19.08
CA LEU A 111 -6.15 -30.45 18.53
C LEU A 111 -4.84 -30.89 19.19
N SER A 112 -3.93 -29.97 19.42
CA SER A 112 -2.65 -30.25 20.07
C SER A 112 -2.84 -30.69 21.53
N SER A 113 -3.69 -29.98 22.29
CA SER A 113 -3.93 -30.32 23.71
C SER A 113 -4.66 -31.62 23.88
N PHE A 114 -5.66 -31.87 23.03
CA PHE A 114 -6.53 -33.04 23.16
C PHE A 114 -5.91 -34.32 22.63
N PHE A 115 -5.20 -34.23 21.49
CA PHE A 115 -4.70 -35.43 20.79
C PHE A 115 -3.22 -35.72 21.01
N SER A 116 -2.42 -34.81 21.62
CA SER A 116 -0.99 -35.03 21.85
C SER A 116 -0.65 -36.34 22.61
N PRO A 117 -1.49 -36.87 23.52
CA PRO A 117 -1.21 -38.15 24.14
C PRO A 117 -1.31 -39.34 23.19
N ALA A 118 -2.05 -39.22 22.09
CA ALA A 118 -2.35 -40.31 21.16
C ALA A 118 -1.77 -40.12 19.75
N LEU A 119 -1.48 -38.89 19.34
CA LEU A 119 -1.04 -38.56 17.99
C LEU A 119 0.26 -37.78 18.00
N SER A 120 1.09 -37.98 16.99
CA SER A 120 2.27 -37.16 16.75
C SER A 120 1.89 -35.73 16.32
N PHE A 121 2.78 -34.76 16.57
CA PHE A 121 2.57 -33.39 16.09
C PHE A 121 2.43 -33.30 14.56
N SER A 122 3.13 -34.16 13.82
CA SER A 122 3.01 -34.24 12.35
C SER A 122 1.58 -34.65 11.96
N THR A 123 1.00 -35.64 12.62
CA THR A 123 -0.37 -36.11 12.36
C THR A 123 -1.40 -35.03 12.74
N ILE A 124 -1.17 -34.34 13.87
CA ILE A 124 -2.02 -33.21 14.30
C ILE A 124 -2.00 -32.11 13.26
N SER A 125 -0.83 -31.72 12.76
CA SER A 125 -0.68 -30.70 11.73
C SER A 125 -1.34 -31.10 10.39
N GLN A 126 -1.22 -32.37 10.00
CA GLN A 126 -1.91 -32.89 8.81
C GLN A 126 -3.43 -32.82 8.98
N ASN A 127 -3.95 -33.19 10.12
CA ASN A 127 -5.39 -33.12 10.44
C ASN A 127 -5.89 -31.67 10.43
N PHE A 128 -5.12 -30.77 11.04
CA PHE A 128 -5.42 -29.34 11.03
C PHE A 128 -5.45 -28.80 9.59
N ASN A 129 -4.43 -29.10 8.78
CA ASN A 129 -4.37 -28.65 7.40
C ASN A 129 -5.54 -29.20 6.57
N TYR A 130 -5.92 -30.45 6.78
CA TYR A 130 -7.12 -31.01 6.14
C TYR A 130 -8.39 -30.23 6.49
N ILE A 131 -8.56 -29.82 7.74
CA ILE A 131 -9.71 -29.04 8.18
C ILE A 131 -9.72 -27.64 7.53
N PHE A 132 -8.58 -26.95 7.53
CA PHE A 132 -8.50 -25.54 7.11
C PHE A 132 -8.19 -25.30 5.64
N GLU A 133 -7.72 -26.29 4.89
CA GLU A 133 -7.37 -26.15 3.47
C GLU A 133 -8.40 -25.37 2.63
N PRO A 134 -9.71 -25.69 2.65
CA PRO A 134 -10.67 -24.94 1.85
C PRO A 134 -10.92 -23.53 2.39
N THR A 135 -10.78 -23.31 3.68
CA THR A 135 -10.91 -21.99 4.29
C THR A 135 -9.70 -21.12 3.96
N PHE A 136 -8.50 -21.70 3.93
CA PHE A 136 -7.29 -21.02 3.45
C PHE A 136 -7.41 -20.66 1.96
N ALA A 137 -7.91 -21.57 1.13
CA ALA A 137 -8.18 -21.29 -0.27
C ALA A 137 -9.17 -20.13 -0.45
N LEU A 138 -10.22 -20.08 0.38
CA LEU A 138 -11.18 -18.98 0.42
C LEU A 138 -10.47 -17.63 0.74
N GLY A 139 -9.62 -17.60 1.76
CA GLY A 139 -8.86 -16.39 2.13
C GLY A 139 -7.88 -15.94 1.04
N GLN A 140 -7.20 -16.89 0.38
CA GLN A 140 -6.34 -16.60 -0.77
C GLN A 140 -7.13 -15.99 -1.93
N ASN A 141 -8.33 -16.51 -2.20
CA ASN A 141 -9.21 -15.99 -3.26
C ASN A 141 -9.73 -14.59 -2.92
N LEU A 142 -10.08 -14.33 -1.66
CA LEU A 142 -10.44 -12.98 -1.21
C LEU A 142 -9.28 -12.01 -1.43
N THR A 143 -8.07 -12.37 -1.02
CA THR A 143 -6.88 -11.54 -1.23
C THR A 143 -6.67 -11.25 -2.72
N LYS A 144 -6.74 -12.28 -3.58
CA LYS A 144 -6.65 -12.10 -5.05
C LYS A 144 -7.71 -11.14 -5.58
N SER A 145 -8.94 -11.28 -5.15
CA SER A 145 -10.05 -10.41 -5.54
C SER A 145 -9.80 -8.94 -5.16
N LEU A 146 -9.33 -8.70 -3.92
CA LEU A 146 -9.05 -7.35 -3.43
C LEU A 146 -7.92 -6.65 -4.18
N ILE A 147 -6.89 -7.41 -4.60
CA ILE A 147 -5.69 -6.83 -5.19
C ILE A 147 -5.69 -6.81 -6.72
N ASN A 148 -6.59 -7.52 -7.39
CA ASN A 148 -6.52 -7.77 -8.83
C ASN A 148 -6.53 -6.48 -9.66
N GLU A 149 -7.42 -5.55 -9.36
CA GLU A 149 -7.62 -4.33 -10.13
C GLU A 149 -7.23 -3.04 -9.39
N THR A 150 -6.71 -3.17 -8.17
CA THR A 150 -6.34 -2.00 -7.37
C THR A 150 -5.07 -1.33 -7.84
N TYR A 151 -5.04 0.00 -7.75
CA TYR A 151 -3.85 0.84 -7.89
C TYR A 151 -3.41 1.44 -6.54
N ASP A 152 -3.96 0.94 -5.45
CA ASP A 152 -3.67 1.39 -4.09
C ASP A 152 -2.37 0.76 -3.54
N CYS A 153 -1.26 1.38 -3.85
CA CYS A 153 0.06 0.92 -3.40
C CYS A 153 0.21 0.96 -1.87
N LEU A 154 -0.32 2.01 -1.23
CA LEU A 154 -0.26 2.15 0.23
C LEU A 154 -1.14 1.11 0.92
N GLY A 155 -2.32 0.82 0.38
CA GLY A 155 -3.18 -0.25 0.87
C GLY A 155 -2.56 -1.63 0.74
N LEU A 156 -1.87 -1.91 -0.38
CA LEU A 156 -1.11 -3.15 -0.55
C LEU A 156 0.01 -3.28 0.47
N LEU A 157 0.77 -2.22 0.70
CA LEU A 157 1.85 -2.24 1.69
C LEU A 157 1.30 -2.39 3.12
N LEU A 158 0.15 -1.78 3.42
CA LEU A 158 -0.58 -2.02 4.67
C LEU A 158 -0.96 -3.50 4.82
N CYS A 159 -1.48 -4.14 3.76
CA CYS A 159 -1.80 -5.57 3.79
C CYS A 159 -0.55 -6.42 4.05
N VAL A 160 0.60 -6.07 3.47
CA VAL A 160 1.88 -6.73 3.76
C VAL A 160 2.24 -6.61 5.24
N ARG A 161 2.13 -5.41 5.82
CA ARG A 161 2.45 -5.18 7.25
C ARG A 161 1.47 -5.90 8.17
N LEU A 162 0.18 -5.92 7.84
CA LEU A 162 -0.81 -6.72 8.56
C LEU A 162 -0.47 -8.21 8.51
N ASN A 163 -0.09 -8.72 7.34
CA ASN A 163 0.30 -10.13 7.19
C ASN A 163 1.55 -10.49 8.00
N GLN A 164 2.52 -9.58 8.11
CA GLN A 164 3.69 -9.71 9.00
C GLN A 164 3.28 -9.73 10.48
N HIS A 165 2.32 -8.89 10.89
CA HIS A 165 1.77 -8.92 12.24
C HIS A 165 1.09 -10.26 12.54
N PHE A 166 0.33 -10.82 11.58
CA PHE A 166 -0.27 -12.14 11.75
C PHE A 166 0.78 -13.25 11.85
N ALA A 167 1.85 -13.18 11.05
CA ALA A 167 2.98 -14.10 11.15
C ALA A 167 3.62 -14.07 12.54
N PHE A 168 3.89 -12.87 13.05
CA PHE A 168 4.46 -12.68 14.39
C PHE A 168 3.53 -13.23 15.48
N GLU A 169 2.22 -12.96 15.41
CA GLU A 169 1.24 -13.49 16.36
C GLU A 169 1.18 -15.02 16.34
N LEU A 170 1.19 -15.63 15.17
CA LEU A 170 1.19 -17.09 15.01
C LEU A 170 2.47 -17.70 15.58
N GLN A 171 3.62 -17.07 15.36
CA GLN A 171 4.88 -17.49 15.95
C GLN A 171 4.84 -17.39 17.48
N ARG A 172 4.34 -16.28 18.02
CA ARG A 172 4.17 -16.08 19.47
C ARG A 172 3.24 -17.14 20.09
N ARG A 173 2.16 -17.48 19.39
CA ARG A 173 1.20 -18.52 19.79
C ARG A 173 1.70 -19.95 19.52
N LYS A 174 2.83 -20.12 18.84
CA LYS A 174 3.40 -21.41 18.41
C LYS A 174 2.47 -22.23 17.50
N ILE A 175 1.95 -21.60 16.47
CA ILE A 175 1.02 -22.19 15.48
C ILE A 175 1.70 -22.28 14.10
N PRO A 176 2.65 -23.19 13.86
CA PRO A 176 3.38 -23.25 12.59
C PRO A 176 2.53 -23.76 11.42
N ALA A 177 1.42 -24.42 11.71
CA ALA A 177 0.55 -24.99 10.69
C ALA A 177 -0.12 -23.94 9.76
N VAL A 178 -0.10 -22.65 10.12
CA VAL A 178 -0.64 -21.53 9.34
C VAL A 178 0.44 -20.83 8.49
N ASP A 179 1.73 -21.14 8.69
CA ASP A 179 2.84 -20.46 8.00
C ASP A 179 2.70 -20.54 6.47
N GLY A 180 2.25 -21.66 5.94
CA GLY A 180 2.03 -21.84 4.49
C GLY A 180 0.98 -20.87 3.93
N TYR A 181 -0.07 -20.57 4.68
CA TYR A 181 -1.09 -19.59 4.31
C TYR A 181 -0.52 -18.16 4.31
N ILE A 182 0.21 -17.79 5.35
CA ILE A 182 0.85 -16.47 5.47
C ILE A 182 1.85 -16.24 4.33
N ASN A 183 2.71 -17.22 4.06
CA ASN A 183 3.69 -17.14 2.97
C ASN A 183 3.00 -17.05 1.60
N GLY A 184 1.95 -17.85 1.38
CA GLY A 184 1.14 -17.77 0.15
C GLY A 184 0.49 -16.41 -0.04
N THR A 185 0.04 -15.77 1.05
CA THR A 185 -0.50 -14.40 1.01
C THR A 185 0.58 -13.38 0.62
N ASN A 186 1.78 -13.47 1.16
CA ASN A 186 2.91 -12.62 0.76
C ASN A 186 3.25 -12.78 -0.72
N MET A 187 3.21 -14.01 -1.25
CA MET A 187 3.44 -14.30 -2.67
C MET A 187 2.39 -13.70 -3.60
N LEU A 188 1.22 -13.32 -3.09
CA LEU A 188 0.21 -12.57 -3.83
C LEU A 188 0.43 -11.06 -3.73
N LEU A 189 0.72 -10.55 -2.52
CA LEU A 189 0.80 -9.12 -2.24
C LEU A 189 2.02 -8.45 -2.89
N TRP A 190 3.22 -9.02 -2.72
CA TRP A 190 4.47 -8.39 -3.18
C TRP A 190 4.56 -8.21 -4.69
N PRO A 191 4.23 -9.20 -5.54
CA PRO A 191 4.25 -8.98 -6.98
C PRO A 191 3.28 -7.89 -7.42
N ARG A 192 2.10 -7.80 -6.79
CA ARG A 192 1.14 -6.73 -7.11
C ARG A 192 1.65 -5.36 -6.69
N PHE A 193 2.28 -5.24 -5.52
CA PHE A 193 2.95 -4.03 -5.09
C PHE A 193 3.98 -3.55 -6.13
N GLN A 194 4.84 -4.47 -6.62
CA GLN A 194 5.83 -4.15 -7.64
C GLN A 194 5.18 -3.64 -8.94
N VAL A 195 4.14 -4.31 -9.40
CA VAL A 195 3.41 -3.89 -10.61
C VAL A 195 2.89 -2.45 -10.48
N ILE A 196 2.35 -2.08 -9.32
CA ILE A 196 1.80 -0.74 -9.13
C ILE A 196 2.91 0.30 -8.98
N MET A 197 4.01 -0.04 -8.29
CA MET A 197 5.19 0.84 -8.25
C MET A 197 5.74 1.10 -9.67
N ASP A 198 5.77 0.09 -10.54
CA ASP A 198 6.16 0.24 -11.93
C ASP A 198 5.20 1.15 -12.72
N GLN A 199 3.89 1.06 -12.43
CA GLN A 199 2.89 1.96 -13.03
C GLN A 199 3.09 3.41 -12.59
N HIS A 200 3.44 3.65 -11.33
CA HIS A 200 3.80 5.00 -10.87
C HIS A 200 5.04 5.52 -11.61
N CYS A 201 6.10 4.71 -11.72
CA CYS A 201 7.30 5.08 -12.46
C CYS A 201 6.99 5.40 -13.93
N GLU A 202 6.20 4.56 -14.60
CA GLU A 202 5.82 4.76 -16.00
C GLU A 202 4.97 6.02 -16.20
N SER A 203 4.06 6.31 -15.27
CA SER A 203 3.25 7.53 -15.32
C SER A 203 4.11 8.80 -15.21
N VAL A 204 5.11 8.80 -14.34
CA VAL A 204 6.07 9.92 -14.22
C VAL A 204 6.94 10.03 -15.47
N ARG A 205 7.41 8.91 -16.02
CA ARG A 205 8.18 8.88 -17.29
C ARG A 205 7.38 9.44 -18.45
N THR A 206 6.10 9.10 -18.55
CA THR A 206 5.18 9.64 -19.56
C THR A 206 5.00 11.14 -19.39
N ALA A 207 4.79 11.61 -18.15
CA ALA A 207 4.72 13.03 -17.84
C ALA A 207 6.03 13.76 -18.21
N THR A 208 7.18 13.15 -17.91
CA THR A 208 8.51 13.67 -18.28
C THR A 208 8.64 13.79 -19.79
N SER A 209 8.18 12.81 -20.54
CA SER A 209 8.24 12.81 -22.01
C SER A 209 7.43 13.96 -22.63
N SER A 210 6.31 14.31 -22.00
CA SER A 210 5.42 15.40 -22.46
C SER A 210 5.94 16.81 -22.17
N VAL A 211 6.95 16.95 -21.29
CA VAL A 211 7.55 18.27 -20.98
C VAL A 211 8.28 18.81 -22.22
N SER A 212 7.85 19.98 -22.72
CA SER A 212 8.52 20.68 -23.81
C SER A 212 9.77 21.42 -23.32
N VAL A 213 10.89 21.18 -23.99
CA VAL A 213 12.20 21.85 -23.68
C VAL A 213 12.47 22.99 -24.66
N ARG A 214 11.47 23.50 -25.41
CA ARG A 214 11.63 24.64 -26.28
C ARG A 214 11.97 25.91 -25.48
N LYS A 215 12.77 26.80 -26.09
CA LYS A 215 13.07 28.09 -25.49
C LYS A 215 11.76 28.91 -25.37
N PRO A 216 11.31 29.28 -24.16
CA PRO A 216 10.06 29.99 -23.99
C PRO A 216 10.19 31.43 -24.52
N SER A 217 9.09 31.98 -25.03
CA SER A 217 8.98 33.39 -25.38
C SER A 217 9.08 34.28 -24.13
N ALA A 218 9.37 35.56 -24.31
CA ALA A 218 9.46 36.52 -23.19
C ALA A 218 8.14 36.59 -22.37
N ALA A 219 7.01 36.47 -23.02
CA ALA A 219 5.68 36.45 -22.36
C ALA A 219 5.46 35.17 -21.57
N GLU A 220 5.93 34.02 -22.04
CA GLU A 220 5.88 32.74 -21.33
C GLU A 220 6.86 32.75 -20.12
N GLN A 221 8.06 33.30 -20.29
CA GLN A 221 9.04 33.46 -19.20
C GLN A 221 8.50 34.29 -18.02
N ALA A 222 7.77 35.37 -18.33
CA ALA A 222 7.16 36.22 -17.32
C ALA A 222 6.10 35.46 -16.47
N LYS A 223 5.42 34.49 -17.06
CA LYS A 223 4.40 33.67 -16.41
C LYS A 223 4.96 32.43 -15.68
N GLN A 224 6.23 32.06 -15.94
CA GLN A 224 6.83 30.88 -15.30
C GLN A 224 7.03 31.11 -13.82
N SER A 225 6.58 30.16 -13.01
CA SER A 225 6.69 30.16 -11.56
C SER A 225 7.86 29.28 -11.09
N ALA A 226 8.52 29.68 -10.00
CA ALA A 226 9.45 28.86 -9.27
C ALA A 226 8.79 28.06 -8.13
N ALA A 227 7.45 28.04 -8.08
CA ALA A 227 6.70 27.26 -7.10
C ALA A 227 6.90 25.75 -7.33
N PRO A 228 6.79 24.93 -6.27
CA PRO A 228 6.82 23.49 -6.41
C PRO A 228 5.73 22.97 -7.35
N HIS A 229 6.07 21.94 -8.11
CA HIS A 229 5.13 21.28 -9.00
C HIS A 229 4.15 20.39 -8.20
N PHE A 230 2.88 20.32 -8.60
CA PHE A 230 1.86 19.56 -7.89
C PHE A 230 2.21 18.07 -7.73
N MET A 231 2.86 17.47 -8.74
CA MET A 231 3.32 16.09 -8.71
C MET A 231 4.31 15.84 -7.57
N ILE A 232 5.10 16.86 -7.20
CA ILE A 232 6.10 16.72 -6.12
C ILE A 232 5.44 16.71 -4.75
N GLN A 233 4.35 17.43 -4.57
CA GLN A 233 3.55 17.30 -3.34
C GLN A 233 2.94 15.90 -3.22
N ARG A 234 2.38 15.36 -4.30
CA ARG A 234 1.87 13.98 -4.34
C ARG A 234 2.96 12.96 -4.04
N PHE A 235 4.10 13.11 -4.70
CA PHE A 235 5.26 12.23 -4.48
C PHE A 235 5.75 12.30 -3.03
N GLY A 236 5.86 13.49 -2.44
CA GLY A 236 6.25 13.66 -1.05
C GLY A 236 5.28 12.96 -0.08
N GLN A 237 3.98 13.13 -0.27
CA GLN A 237 2.95 12.46 0.53
C GLN A 237 2.98 10.93 0.34
N PHE A 238 3.13 10.46 -0.89
CA PHE A 238 3.25 9.04 -1.20
C PHE A 238 4.49 8.42 -0.56
N MET A 239 5.64 9.08 -0.69
CA MET A 239 6.88 8.68 -0.03
C MET A 239 6.72 8.66 1.49
N GLN A 240 6.11 9.69 2.08
CA GLN A 240 5.81 9.73 3.51
C GLN A 240 4.98 8.51 3.96
N GLY A 241 3.96 8.14 3.19
CA GLY A 241 3.14 6.95 3.45
C GLY A 241 3.97 5.66 3.41
N ILE A 242 4.79 5.47 2.38
CA ILE A 242 5.64 4.29 2.25
C ILE A 242 6.68 4.24 3.39
N LEU A 243 7.35 5.34 3.67
CA LEU A 243 8.36 5.42 4.74
C LEU A 243 7.75 5.16 6.12
N SER A 244 6.52 5.65 6.37
CA SER A 244 5.80 5.38 7.62
C SER A 244 5.44 3.90 7.78
N LEU A 245 5.34 3.16 6.68
CA LEU A 245 5.07 1.72 6.66
C LEU A 245 6.35 0.89 6.57
N SER A 246 7.51 1.49 6.39
CA SER A 246 8.80 0.80 6.37
C SER A 246 9.18 0.38 7.78
N THR A 247 9.72 -0.83 7.90
CA THR A 247 10.15 -1.39 9.19
C THR A 247 11.67 -1.29 9.35
N GLU A 248 12.14 -1.27 10.59
CA GLU A 248 13.58 -1.28 10.89
C GLU A 248 14.25 -2.65 10.62
N ALA A 249 13.46 -3.68 10.37
CA ALA A 249 13.91 -5.07 10.37
C ALA A 249 14.68 -5.53 9.10
N GLY A 250 14.96 -4.65 8.16
CA GLY A 250 15.80 -4.99 6.99
C GLY A 250 15.11 -5.76 5.86
N ASP A 251 13.86 -6.17 6.03
CA ASP A 251 13.07 -6.89 5.00
C ASP A 251 12.46 -5.95 3.94
N ASP A 252 12.89 -4.69 3.93
CA ASP A 252 12.34 -3.65 3.04
C ASP A 252 13.07 -3.53 1.70
N GLU A 253 13.88 -4.50 1.33
CA GLU A 253 14.61 -4.47 0.05
C GLU A 253 13.71 -4.19 -1.17
N PRO A 254 12.54 -4.87 -1.33
CA PRO A 254 11.64 -4.56 -2.44
C PRO A 254 11.09 -3.13 -2.40
N VAL A 255 10.83 -2.59 -1.21
CA VAL A 255 10.36 -1.21 -1.01
C VAL A 255 11.48 -0.22 -1.34
N SER A 256 12.68 -0.43 -0.82
CA SER A 256 13.83 0.44 -1.04
C SER A 256 14.22 0.51 -2.52
N ALA A 257 14.26 -0.62 -3.20
CA ALA A 257 14.55 -0.69 -4.64
C ALA A 257 13.49 0.04 -5.49
N SER A 258 12.22 -0.11 -5.13
CA SER A 258 11.11 0.55 -5.82
C SER A 258 11.11 2.06 -5.58
N LEU A 259 11.41 2.51 -4.35
CA LEU A 259 11.56 3.93 -4.04
C LEU A 259 12.73 4.56 -4.78
N LEU A 260 13.86 3.86 -4.89
CA LEU A 260 15.04 4.34 -5.63
C LEU A 260 14.71 4.58 -7.11
N ARG A 261 13.99 3.65 -7.74
CA ARG A 261 13.56 3.80 -9.15
C ARG A 261 12.60 4.98 -9.30
N LEU A 262 11.58 5.07 -8.46
CA LEU A 262 10.61 6.16 -8.51
C LEU A 262 11.26 7.52 -8.27
N ARG A 263 12.17 7.62 -7.31
CA ARG A 263 12.97 8.82 -7.06
C ARG A 263 13.73 9.26 -8.31
N GLY A 264 14.39 8.33 -9.00
CA GLY A 264 15.09 8.62 -10.24
C GLY A 264 14.20 9.22 -11.33
N GLU A 265 12.97 8.69 -11.49
CA GLU A 265 12.00 9.24 -12.45
C GLU A 265 11.53 10.66 -12.05
N ILE A 266 11.32 10.91 -10.78
CA ILE A 266 10.95 12.24 -10.25
C ILE A 266 12.09 13.25 -10.46
N GLU A 267 13.32 12.86 -10.20
CA GLU A 267 14.50 13.72 -10.42
C GLU A 267 14.67 14.06 -11.91
N ALA A 268 14.51 13.06 -12.80
CA ALA A 268 14.53 13.28 -14.25
C ALA A 268 13.41 14.23 -14.71
N PHE A 269 12.21 14.10 -14.12
CA PHE A 269 11.09 15.01 -14.39
C PHE A 269 11.43 16.45 -13.97
N LEU A 270 11.95 16.64 -12.76
CA LEU A 270 12.33 17.97 -12.25
C LEU A 270 13.45 18.60 -13.08
N GLU A 271 14.47 17.83 -13.43
CA GLU A 271 15.58 18.30 -14.28
C GLU A 271 15.07 18.75 -15.63
N LYS A 272 14.23 17.94 -16.30
CA LYS A 272 13.67 18.31 -17.62
C LYS A 272 12.77 19.54 -17.53
N THR A 273 11.91 19.61 -16.50
CA THR A 273 11.03 20.76 -16.28
C THR A 273 11.83 22.04 -16.04
N SER A 274 12.89 21.96 -15.23
CA SER A 274 13.77 23.11 -14.95
C SER A 274 14.48 23.66 -16.19
N LYS A 275 14.86 22.78 -17.12
CA LYS A 275 15.46 23.17 -18.43
C LYS A 275 14.48 23.93 -19.31
N GLY A 276 13.17 23.71 -19.13
CA GLY A 276 12.11 24.47 -19.81
C GLY A 276 11.88 25.87 -19.23
N ILE A 277 12.49 26.19 -18.07
CA ILE A 277 12.43 27.53 -17.47
C ILE A 277 13.51 28.40 -18.10
N GLY A 278 13.11 29.48 -18.79
CA GLY A 278 14.03 30.30 -19.56
C GLY A 278 15.01 31.15 -18.75
N ASP A 279 14.74 31.37 -17.45
CA ASP A 279 15.59 32.11 -16.52
C ASP A 279 16.39 31.15 -15.64
N PRO A 280 17.74 31.18 -15.69
CA PRO A 280 18.58 30.29 -14.87
C PRO A 280 18.37 30.44 -13.35
N ARG A 281 18.08 31.67 -12.87
CA ARG A 281 17.80 31.89 -11.44
C ARG A 281 16.49 31.31 -11.03
N LYS A 282 15.43 31.47 -11.84
CA LYS A 282 14.12 30.85 -11.60
C LYS A 282 14.21 29.32 -11.69
N SER A 283 14.96 28.77 -12.65
CA SER A 283 15.19 27.35 -12.82
C SER A 283 15.83 26.72 -11.57
N ARG A 284 16.91 27.35 -11.06
CA ARG A 284 17.58 26.90 -9.83
C ARG A 284 16.65 26.99 -8.62
N ARG A 285 15.90 28.10 -8.48
CA ARG A 285 14.93 28.29 -7.41
C ARG A 285 13.78 27.29 -7.46
N PHE A 286 13.33 26.94 -8.66
CA PHE A 286 12.33 25.89 -8.88
C PHE A 286 12.83 24.54 -8.31
N LEU A 287 14.04 24.11 -8.67
CA LEU A 287 14.61 22.86 -8.14
C LEU A 287 14.76 22.91 -6.62
N TYR A 288 15.33 23.97 -6.08
CA TYR A 288 15.47 24.17 -4.64
C TYR A 288 14.13 24.05 -3.89
N ASN A 289 13.08 24.71 -4.39
CA ASN A 289 11.76 24.72 -3.77
C ASN A 289 11.10 23.33 -3.81
N ASN A 290 11.26 22.58 -4.91
CA ASN A 290 10.71 21.24 -5.03
C ASN A 290 11.40 20.26 -4.06
N TYR A 291 12.72 20.27 -3.97
CA TYR A 291 13.44 19.42 -3.01
C TYR A 291 13.18 19.83 -1.55
N SER A 292 13.04 21.13 -1.29
CA SER A 292 12.63 21.62 0.04
C SER A 292 11.25 21.13 0.44
N LEU A 293 10.29 21.10 -0.49
CA LEU A 293 8.95 20.57 -0.23
C LEU A 293 8.99 19.08 0.15
N ILE A 294 9.73 18.25 -0.60
CA ILE A 294 9.91 16.84 -0.27
C ILE A 294 10.46 16.69 1.14
N LEU A 295 11.55 17.38 1.46
CA LEU A 295 12.18 17.34 2.78
C LEU A 295 11.25 17.80 3.91
N THR A 296 10.44 18.82 3.65
CA THR A 296 9.43 19.26 4.63
C THR A 296 8.40 18.19 4.91
N ILE A 297 7.93 17.46 3.88
CA ILE A 297 6.91 16.43 4.03
C ILE A 297 7.45 15.21 4.79
N ILE A 298 8.70 14.80 4.51
CA ILE A 298 9.27 13.58 5.12
C ILE A 298 10.15 13.89 6.37
N GLY A 299 10.25 15.15 6.76
CA GLY A 299 11.20 15.63 7.79
C GLY A 299 11.06 14.96 9.15
N ASP A 300 9.83 14.71 9.58
CA ASP A 300 9.51 14.15 10.90
C ASP A 300 9.57 12.61 10.95
N LEU A 301 9.92 11.95 9.85
CA LEU A 301 9.97 10.50 9.80
C LEU A 301 11.31 9.97 10.30
N ASP A 302 11.24 8.89 11.06
CA ASP A 302 12.40 8.16 11.57
C ASP A 302 12.61 6.84 10.81
N GLY A 303 13.74 6.18 11.06
CA GLY A 303 14.09 4.90 10.47
C GLY A 303 15.15 5.00 9.39
N LYS A 304 15.81 3.87 9.12
CA LYS A 304 16.97 3.81 8.20
C LYS A 304 16.62 4.27 6.78
N VAL A 305 15.51 3.77 6.22
CA VAL A 305 15.11 4.11 4.85
C VAL A 305 14.72 5.59 4.74
N ALA A 306 14.05 6.14 5.77
CA ALA A 306 13.73 7.57 5.82
C ALA A 306 14.98 8.43 5.89
N LEU A 307 15.96 8.05 6.70
CA LEU A 307 17.23 8.78 6.82
C LEU A 307 17.99 8.81 5.49
N GLU A 308 18.11 7.67 4.81
CA GLU A 308 18.73 7.57 3.48
C GLU A 308 18.07 8.51 2.45
N GLN A 309 16.75 8.61 2.46
CA GLN A 309 16.02 9.51 1.56
C GLN A 309 16.26 10.98 1.94
N LYS A 310 16.24 11.33 3.23
CA LYS A 310 16.50 12.68 3.70
C LYS A 310 17.91 13.13 3.32
N GLU A 311 18.93 12.34 3.61
CA GLU A 311 20.33 12.62 3.28
C GLU A 311 20.52 12.85 1.77
N HIS A 312 19.90 11.99 0.95
CA HIS A 312 19.95 12.16 -0.50
C HIS A 312 19.36 13.51 -0.95
N PHE A 313 18.13 13.82 -0.53
CA PHE A 313 17.47 15.07 -0.95
C PHE A 313 18.10 16.32 -0.37
N GLU A 314 18.70 16.26 0.83
CA GLU A 314 19.50 17.36 1.38
C GLU A 314 20.75 17.62 0.54
N GLY A 315 21.46 16.57 0.14
CA GLY A 315 22.63 16.67 -0.75
C GLY A 315 22.26 17.29 -2.10
N VAL A 316 21.18 16.82 -2.72
CA VAL A 316 20.71 17.36 -4.01
C VAL A 316 20.25 18.82 -3.85
N LYS A 317 19.46 19.15 -2.83
CA LYS A 317 19.00 20.52 -2.56
C LYS A 317 20.17 21.48 -2.36
N ALA A 318 21.21 21.06 -1.65
CA ALA A 318 22.38 21.89 -1.37
C ALA A 318 23.09 22.36 -2.65
N SER A 319 23.05 21.55 -3.72
CA SER A 319 23.64 21.92 -5.03
C SER A 319 22.91 23.09 -5.72
N PHE A 320 21.68 23.40 -5.28
CA PHE A 320 20.86 24.49 -5.81
C PHE A 320 20.71 25.68 -4.85
N ALA A 321 21.34 25.63 -3.69
CA ALA A 321 21.38 26.77 -2.77
C ALA A 321 22.06 27.98 -3.44
N VAL A 322 21.47 29.16 -3.27
CA VAL A 322 21.95 30.41 -3.87
C VAL A 322 22.65 31.24 -2.79
#